data_d75362378dc2ca45f0795f948a74c63f
#
_entry.id   d75362378dc2ca45f0795f948a74c63f
#
_cell.length_a   1.000
_cell.length_b   1.000
_cell.length_c   1.000
_cell.angle_alpha   90.00
_cell.angle_beta   90.00
_cell.angle_gamma   90.00
#
_symmetry.space_group_name_H-M   'P 1'
#
loop_
_entity.id
_entity.type
_entity.pdbx_description
1 polymer ?
#
loop_
_entity_poly.entity_id
_entity_poly.type
_entity_poly.pdbx_seq_one_letter_code
_entity_poly.pdbx_strand_id
1 'polypeptide(L)'
;PSTPYTKNEKGHGPAWANSLFEDFCEFGLGMELANEKMRARIVKTMEEAIAAEGTPAEYKEVFQAWIENMYDADKTKELAEKIIPMVEAAKDKCDCCKTIAGLSQYLVKRSQWIIGGDGASYDIGYGGLDHVIASGKDVNILVLDTEVYSNTGGQSSKATPVGAIAKFAAAGKRVRKKDLGLMATTYG
;
A
#
# COMPACT_ATOMS: atom_id res chain seq x y z
N PRO A 1 -9.84 17.04 -0.64
CA PRO A 1 -10.90 16.26 -1.28
C PRO A 1 -11.41 15.18 -0.33
N SER A 2 -12.74 15.01 -0.29
CA SER A 2 -13.34 13.92 0.48
C SER A 2 -13.16 12.61 -0.30
N THR A 3 -12.55 11.62 0.33
CA THR A 3 -12.43 10.30 -0.26
C THR A 3 -13.77 9.58 -0.11
N PRO A 4 -14.33 8.99 -1.18
CA PRO A 4 -15.55 8.22 -1.07
C PRO A 4 -15.37 7.08 -0.07
N TYR A 5 -16.31 6.97 0.85
CA TYR A 5 -16.30 5.91 1.84
C TYR A 5 -17.35 4.87 1.46
N THR A 6 -16.89 3.68 1.10
CA THR A 6 -17.77 2.56 0.75
C THR A 6 -17.39 1.31 1.53
N LYS A 7 -18.38 0.51 1.84
CA LYS A 7 -18.22 -0.79 2.52
C LYS A 7 -18.99 -1.85 1.75
N ASN A 8 -18.52 -3.09 1.80
CA ASN A 8 -19.27 -4.25 1.37
C ASN A 8 -20.38 -4.62 2.39
N GLU A 9 -21.18 -5.63 2.07
CA GLU A 9 -22.27 -6.12 2.94
C GLU A 9 -21.80 -6.58 4.34
N LYS A 10 -20.53 -6.98 4.47
CA LYS A 10 -19.90 -7.35 5.73
C LYS A 10 -19.32 -6.18 6.52
N GLY A 11 -19.53 -4.95 6.05
CA GLY A 11 -19.01 -3.74 6.68
C GLY A 11 -17.53 -3.45 6.45
N HIS A 12 -16.86 -4.19 5.56
CA HIS A 12 -15.46 -3.98 5.21
C HIS A 12 -15.32 -3.07 4.00
N GLY A 13 -14.35 -2.19 4.02
CA GLY A 13 -13.96 -1.30 2.94
C GLY A 13 -12.48 -0.98 2.98
N PRO A 14 -11.98 -0.23 1.98
CA PRO A 14 -10.59 0.18 1.98
C PRO A 14 -10.28 1.10 3.16
N ALA A 15 -9.08 0.98 3.70
CA ALA A 15 -8.54 1.96 4.64
C ALA A 15 -7.91 3.11 3.84
N TRP A 16 -8.45 4.31 4.03
CA TRP A 16 -7.96 5.50 3.36
C TRP A 16 -7.03 6.30 4.26
N ALA A 17 -5.93 6.78 3.67
CA ALA A 17 -5.06 7.77 4.26
C ALA A 17 -4.70 8.83 3.22
N ASN A 18 -4.53 10.07 3.65
CA ASN A 18 -4.19 11.18 2.77
C ASN A 18 -2.87 11.82 3.19
N SER A 19 -2.10 12.23 2.21
CA SER A 19 -0.95 13.12 2.35
C SER A 19 -1.20 14.42 1.61
N LEU A 20 -0.22 15.30 1.56
CA LEU A 20 -0.18 16.36 0.57
C LEU A 20 -0.03 15.73 -0.84
N PHE A 21 -0.52 16.41 -1.87
CA PHE A 21 -0.52 15.82 -3.21
C PHE A 21 0.89 15.61 -3.79
N GLU A 22 1.87 16.38 -3.35
CA GLU A 22 3.26 16.34 -3.78
C GLU A 22 4.06 15.16 -3.21
N ASP A 23 3.64 14.60 -2.07
CA ASP A 23 4.33 13.50 -1.37
C ASP A 23 3.55 12.19 -1.34
N PHE A 24 2.56 12.05 -2.21
CA PHE A 24 1.64 10.90 -2.23
C PHE A 24 2.36 9.55 -2.40
N CYS A 25 3.41 9.50 -3.20
CA CYS A 25 4.18 8.28 -3.45
C CYS A 25 5.05 7.92 -2.26
N GLU A 26 5.77 8.86 -1.68
CA GLU A 26 6.60 8.65 -0.49
C GLU A 26 5.76 8.23 0.71
N PHE A 27 4.60 8.85 0.88
CA PHE A 27 3.64 8.48 1.91
C PHE A 27 3.14 7.05 1.72
N GLY A 28 2.72 6.69 0.51
CA GLY A 28 2.26 5.34 0.19
C GLY A 28 3.35 4.28 0.35
N LEU A 29 4.58 4.58 -0.06
CA LEU A 29 5.75 3.73 0.18
C LEU A 29 6.00 3.54 1.67
N GLY A 30 5.93 4.61 2.48
CA GLY A 30 6.08 4.53 3.93
C GLY A 30 5.03 3.62 4.58
N MET A 31 3.81 3.64 4.10
CA MET A 31 2.73 2.75 4.56
C MET A 31 3.04 1.28 4.24
N GLU A 32 3.56 0.98 3.04
CA GLU A 32 3.95 -0.39 2.68
C GLU A 32 5.16 -0.87 3.49
N LEU A 33 6.18 -0.05 3.65
CA LEU A 33 7.33 -0.38 4.49
C LEU A 33 6.94 -0.66 5.95
N ALA A 34 5.97 0.08 6.49
CA ALA A 34 5.43 -0.18 7.82
C ALA A 34 4.70 -1.53 7.87
N ASN A 35 3.88 -1.84 6.85
CA ASN A 35 3.20 -3.12 6.72
C ASN A 35 4.20 -4.29 6.65
N GLU A 36 5.22 -4.20 5.80
CA GLU A 36 6.30 -5.19 5.71
C GLU A 36 6.99 -5.41 7.07
N LYS A 37 7.30 -4.34 7.80
CA LYS A 37 7.96 -4.42 9.11
C LYS A 37 7.09 -5.13 10.16
N MET A 38 5.79 -4.84 10.20
CA MET A 38 4.86 -5.51 11.12
C MET A 38 4.72 -6.99 10.77
N ARG A 39 4.64 -7.34 9.49
CA ARG A 39 4.60 -8.74 9.03
C ARG A 39 5.90 -9.47 9.32
N ALA A 40 7.06 -8.85 9.10
CA ALA A 40 8.35 -9.43 9.46
C ALA A 40 8.47 -9.71 10.96
N ARG A 41 7.89 -8.86 11.81
CA ARG A 41 7.81 -9.11 13.26
C ARG A 41 6.93 -10.32 13.57
N ILE A 42 5.81 -10.51 12.88
CA ILE A 42 4.97 -11.70 13.02
C ILE A 42 5.77 -12.95 12.63
N VAL A 43 6.43 -12.94 11.45
CA VAL A 43 7.29 -14.06 11.00
C VAL A 43 8.28 -14.45 12.09
N LYS A 44 9.08 -13.49 12.57
CA LYS A 44 10.07 -13.74 13.61
C LYS A 44 9.45 -14.35 14.87
N THR A 45 8.32 -13.81 15.32
CA THR A 45 7.62 -14.32 16.52
C THR A 45 7.09 -15.74 16.31
N MET A 46 6.57 -16.05 15.11
CA MET A 46 6.11 -17.41 14.78
C MET A 46 7.27 -18.39 14.68
N GLU A 47 8.39 -18.02 14.06
CA GLU A 47 9.61 -18.85 14.00
C GLU A 47 10.15 -19.18 15.38
N GLU A 48 10.22 -18.19 16.29
CA GLU A 48 10.61 -18.39 17.69
C GLU A 48 9.65 -19.36 18.41
N ALA A 49 8.34 -19.23 18.17
CA ALA A 49 7.34 -20.12 18.73
C ALA A 49 7.44 -21.55 18.18
N ILE A 50 7.69 -21.72 16.87
CA ILE A 50 7.89 -23.03 16.24
C ILE A 50 9.11 -23.75 16.81
N ALA A 51 10.20 -23.01 17.06
CA ALA A 51 11.44 -23.56 17.61
C ALA A 51 11.32 -23.93 19.10
N ALA A 52 10.39 -23.34 19.84
CA ALA A 52 10.22 -23.60 21.27
C ALA A 52 9.64 -24.99 21.54
N GLU A 53 10.25 -25.73 22.47
CA GLU A 53 9.83 -27.11 22.80
C GLU A 53 8.44 -27.22 23.42
N GLY A 54 7.97 -26.19 24.15
CA GLY A 54 6.68 -26.17 24.83
C GLY A 54 5.50 -25.75 23.96
N THR A 55 5.71 -25.41 22.69
CA THR A 55 4.64 -24.95 21.80
C THR A 55 3.84 -26.15 21.27
N PRO A 56 2.49 -26.15 21.43
CA PRO A 56 1.65 -27.23 20.90
C PRO A 56 1.78 -27.39 19.38
N ALA A 57 1.70 -28.64 18.90
CA ALA A 57 1.88 -28.97 17.47
C ALA A 57 0.91 -28.19 16.56
N GLU A 58 -0.34 -28.02 16.99
CA GLU A 58 -1.35 -27.27 16.25
C GLU A 58 -0.91 -25.82 15.97
N TYR A 59 -0.27 -25.13 16.92
CA TYR A 59 0.27 -23.78 16.71
C TYR A 59 1.43 -23.80 15.73
N LYS A 60 2.34 -24.78 15.86
CA LYS A 60 3.48 -24.90 14.94
C LYS A 60 3.03 -25.09 13.50
N GLU A 61 2.06 -25.97 13.27
CA GLU A 61 1.53 -26.27 11.93
C GLU A 61 0.88 -25.04 11.29
N VAL A 62 0.00 -24.32 12.02
CA VAL A 62 -0.71 -23.17 11.47
C VAL A 62 0.22 -21.97 11.26
N PHE A 63 1.21 -21.77 12.12
CA PHE A 63 2.21 -20.71 11.97
C PHE A 63 3.13 -20.99 10.77
N GLN A 64 3.58 -22.23 10.62
CA GLN A 64 4.37 -22.63 9.47
C GLN A 64 3.61 -22.44 8.16
N ALA A 65 2.35 -22.87 8.12
CA ALA A 65 1.49 -22.67 6.97
C ALA A 65 1.30 -21.18 6.62
N TRP A 66 1.20 -20.32 7.63
CA TRP A 66 1.09 -18.89 7.41
C TRP A 66 2.38 -18.29 6.83
N ILE A 67 3.55 -18.66 7.36
CA ILE A 67 4.84 -18.19 6.85
C ILE A 67 5.02 -18.58 5.38
N GLU A 68 4.72 -19.83 5.02
CA GLU A 68 4.84 -20.34 3.66
C GLU A 68 3.89 -19.66 2.65
N ASN A 69 2.75 -19.18 3.12
CA ASN A 69 1.72 -18.55 2.28
C ASN A 69 1.57 -17.05 2.53
N MET A 70 2.53 -16.39 3.18
CA MET A 70 2.37 -15.00 3.63
C MET A 70 2.12 -13.98 2.50
N TYR A 71 2.45 -14.33 1.26
CA TYR A 71 2.20 -13.47 0.09
C TYR A 71 0.90 -13.79 -0.66
N ASP A 72 0.15 -14.80 -0.23
CA ASP A 72 -1.14 -15.17 -0.80
C ASP A 72 -2.27 -14.55 0.03
N ALA A 73 -3.08 -13.68 -0.59
CA ALA A 73 -4.12 -12.93 0.11
C ALA A 73 -5.26 -13.84 0.61
N ASP A 74 -5.69 -14.81 -0.19
CA ASP A 74 -6.80 -15.70 0.17
C ASP A 74 -6.38 -16.68 1.26
N LYS A 75 -5.22 -17.31 1.11
CA LYS A 75 -4.67 -18.23 2.12
C LYS A 75 -4.37 -17.53 3.44
N THR A 76 -3.78 -16.32 3.40
CA THR A 76 -3.53 -15.58 4.65
C THR A 76 -4.82 -15.17 5.34
N LYS A 77 -5.90 -14.94 4.61
CA LYS A 77 -7.23 -14.67 5.18
C LYS A 77 -7.78 -15.90 5.89
N GLU A 78 -7.78 -17.07 5.23
CA GLU A 78 -8.21 -18.34 5.84
C GLU A 78 -7.39 -18.70 7.08
N LEU A 79 -6.07 -18.51 7.02
CA LEU A 79 -5.18 -18.79 8.14
C LEU A 79 -5.37 -17.77 9.27
N ALA A 80 -5.63 -16.50 8.97
CA ALA A 80 -5.91 -15.50 9.98
C ALA A 80 -7.20 -15.80 10.76
N GLU A 81 -8.24 -16.35 10.10
CA GLU A 81 -9.48 -16.79 10.75
C GLU A 81 -9.23 -17.92 11.78
N LYS A 82 -8.17 -18.72 11.60
CA LYS A 82 -7.74 -19.76 12.54
C LYS A 82 -6.81 -19.19 13.62
N ILE A 83 -5.81 -18.42 13.21
CA ILE A 83 -4.76 -17.90 14.10
C ILE A 83 -5.33 -16.93 15.14
N ILE A 84 -6.21 -16.00 14.74
CA ILE A 84 -6.71 -14.95 15.63
C ILE A 84 -7.37 -15.52 16.88
N PRO A 85 -8.37 -16.43 16.81
CA PRO A 85 -8.96 -17.00 18.01
C PRO A 85 -7.98 -17.82 18.86
N MET A 86 -7.02 -18.52 18.24
CA MET A 86 -6.00 -19.30 18.94
C MET A 86 -5.09 -18.39 19.79
N VAL A 87 -4.56 -17.31 19.19
CA VAL A 87 -3.64 -16.41 19.91
C VAL A 87 -4.38 -15.53 20.92
N GLU A 88 -5.60 -15.15 20.65
CA GLU A 88 -6.45 -14.42 21.61
C GLU A 88 -6.73 -15.25 22.87
N ALA A 89 -7.01 -16.55 22.74
CA ALA A 89 -7.23 -17.46 23.86
C ALA A 89 -5.98 -17.69 24.72
N ALA A 90 -4.78 -17.53 24.15
CA ALA A 90 -3.51 -17.81 24.80
C ALA A 90 -2.69 -16.56 25.18
N LYS A 91 -3.13 -15.36 24.80
CA LYS A 91 -2.35 -14.11 24.93
C LYS A 91 -1.90 -13.77 26.36
N ASP A 92 -2.66 -14.16 27.35
CA ASP A 92 -2.36 -13.86 28.75
C ASP A 92 -1.34 -14.84 29.36
N LYS A 93 -1.05 -15.96 28.67
CA LYS A 93 -0.15 -17.03 29.12
C LYS A 93 1.08 -17.18 28.25
N CYS A 94 1.13 -16.51 27.11
CA CYS A 94 2.18 -16.67 26.11
C CYS A 94 2.52 -15.33 25.46
N ASP A 95 3.74 -14.86 25.61
CA ASP A 95 4.21 -13.60 25.05
C ASP A 95 4.20 -13.59 23.52
N CYS A 96 4.48 -14.72 22.86
CA CYS A 96 4.38 -14.83 21.42
C CYS A 96 2.92 -14.65 20.95
N CYS A 97 1.96 -15.30 21.64
CA CYS A 97 0.53 -15.14 21.32
C CYS A 97 0.06 -13.70 21.55
N LYS A 98 0.51 -13.07 22.63
CA LYS A 98 0.23 -11.66 22.91
C LYS A 98 0.75 -10.73 21.80
N THR A 99 1.96 -10.98 21.32
CA THR A 99 2.57 -10.20 20.23
C THR A 99 1.78 -10.38 18.94
N ILE A 100 1.45 -11.61 18.55
CA ILE A 100 0.70 -11.90 17.32
C ILE A 100 -0.73 -11.36 17.41
N ALA A 101 -1.41 -11.49 18.56
CA ALA A 101 -2.73 -10.91 18.78
C ALA A 101 -2.72 -9.38 18.59
N GLY A 102 -1.71 -8.69 19.16
CA GLY A 102 -1.53 -7.24 19.01
C GLY A 102 -1.23 -6.81 17.55
N LEU A 103 -0.76 -7.73 16.70
CA LEU A 103 -0.46 -7.51 15.29
C LEU A 103 -1.47 -8.20 14.34
N SER A 104 -2.58 -8.69 14.85
CA SER A 104 -3.56 -9.49 14.10
C SER A 104 -4.05 -8.83 12.82
N GLN A 105 -4.16 -7.49 12.80
CA GLN A 105 -4.54 -6.72 11.61
C GLN A 105 -3.56 -6.87 10.41
N TYR A 106 -2.34 -7.37 10.64
CA TYR A 106 -1.32 -7.57 9.62
C TYR A 106 -1.21 -9.04 9.15
N LEU A 107 -2.02 -9.96 9.70
CA LEU A 107 -2.02 -11.36 9.29
C LEU A 107 -2.50 -11.55 7.85
N VAL A 108 -3.52 -10.82 7.42
CA VAL A 108 -4.02 -10.87 6.05
C VAL A 108 -3.13 -10.02 5.14
N LYS A 109 -2.68 -10.57 4.01
CA LYS A 109 -1.96 -9.82 2.99
C LYS A 109 -2.86 -8.70 2.44
N ARG A 110 -2.34 -7.49 2.44
CA ARG A 110 -3.02 -6.30 1.92
C ARG A 110 -2.50 -5.95 0.54
N SER A 111 -3.33 -5.29 -0.24
CA SER A 111 -2.94 -4.62 -1.47
C SER A 111 -2.79 -3.13 -1.18
N GLN A 112 -1.60 -2.59 -1.37
CA GLN A 112 -1.31 -1.16 -1.20
C GLN A 112 -1.53 -0.43 -2.52
N TRP A 113 -2.37 0.60 -2.49
CA TRP A 113 -2.66 1.45 -3.64
C TRP A 113 -2.26 2.89 -3.35
N ILE A 114 -1.55 3.48 -4.28
CA ILE A 114 -1.14 4.89 -4.28
C ILE A 114 -1.90 5.57 -5.41
N ILE A 115 -2.66 6.62 -5.12
CA ILE A 115 -3.51 7.29 -6.11
C ILE A 115 -3.10 8.77 -6.16
N GLY A 116 -2.71 9.23 -7.34
CA GLY A 116 -2.29 10.61 -7.57
C GLY A 116 -2.82 11.22 -8.86
N GLY A 117 -2.95 12.54 -8.88
CA GLY A 117 -3.31 13.31 -10.07
C GLY A 117 -2.08 13.82 -10.83
N ASP A 118 -2.29 14.80 -11.73
CA ASP A 118 -1.27 15.32 -12.64
C ASP A 118 -0.10 15.98 -11.92
N GLY A 119 -0.36 16.95 -11.04
CA GLY A 119 0.68 17.67 -10.33
C GLY A 119 1.54 16.76 -9.49
N ALA A 120 0.91 15.81 -8.80
CA ALA A 120 1.59 14.79 -8.02
C ALA A 120 2.48 13.91 -8.91
N SER A 121 1.96 13.42 -10.04
CA SER A 121 2.62 12.37 -10.83
C SER A 121 3.54 12.92 -11.92
N TYR A 122 3.19 14.05 -12.54
CA TYR A 122 3.92 14.59 -13.69
C TYR A 122 4.91 15.72 -13.33
N ASP A 123 4.67 16.42 -12.24
CA ASP A 123 5.37 17.65 -11.88
C ASP A 123 6.06 17.55 -10.52
N ILE A 124 5.44 18.10 -9.46
CA ILE A 124 6.08 18.28 -8.16
C ILE A 124 6.39 16.98 -7.44
N GLY A 125 5.52 15.97 -7.53
CA GLY A 125 5.71 14.66 -6.90
C GLY A 125 6.39 13.61 -7.80
N TYR A 126 6.86 14.00 -9.01
CA TYR A 126 7.47 13.04 -9.94
C TYR A 126 8.71 12.35 -9.38
N GLY A 127 9.55 13.05 -8.64
CA GLY A 127 10.75 12.46 -8.03
C GLY A 127 10.43 11.34 -7.05
N GLY A 128 9.37 11.51 -6.25
CA GLY A 128 8.87 10.45 -5.36
C GLY A 128 8.27 9.28 -6.13
N LEU A 129 7.47 9.55 -7.15
CA LEU A 129 6.93 8.52 -8.03
C LEU A 129 8.04 7.68 -8.68
N ASP A 130 9.05 8.33 -9.26
CA ASP A 130 10.21 7.70 -9.86
C ASP A 130 10.93 6.78 -8.87
N HIS A 131 11.21 7.29 -7.66
CA HIS A 131 11.86 6.52 -6.59
C HIS A 131 11.03 5.30 -6.17
N VAL A 132 9.71 5.44 -6.04
CA VAL A 132 8.84 4.33 -5.64
C VAL A 132 8.81 3.24 -6.70
N ILE A 133 8.72 3.59 -7.99
CA ILE A 133 8.81 2.62 -9.10
C ILE A 133 10.17 1.91 -9.04
N ALA A 134 11.26 2.66 -8.92
CA ALA A 134 12.62 2.11 -8.85
C ALA A 134 12.86 1.21 -7.64
N SER A 135 12.08 1.36 -6.56
CA SER A 135 12.23 0.56 -5.34
C SER A 135 11.82 -0.90 -5.49
N GLY A 136 11.02 -1.23 -6.51
CA GLY A 136 10.50 -2.58 -6.74
C GLY A 136 9.58 -3.12 -5.63
N LYS A 137 9.02 -2.24 -4.79
CA LYS A 137 8.11 -2.62 -3.70
C LYS A 137 6.73 -3.01 -4.23
N ASP A 138 6.04 -3.88 -3.50
CA ASP A 138 4.71 -4.40 -3.85
C ASP A 138 3.62 -3.34 -3.61
N VAL A 139 3.61 -2.33 -4.47
CA VAL A 139 2.62 -1.26 -4.47
C VAL A 139 1.99 -1.10 -5.85
N ASN A 140 0.72 -0.72 -5.87
CA ASN A 140 0.00 -0.37 -7.09
C ASN A 140 -0.11 1.15 -7.16
N ILE A 141 0.25 1.74 -8.30
CA ILE A 141 0.18 3.18 -8.50
C ILE A 141 -0.88 3.48 -9.57
N LEU A 142 -1.90 4.24 -9.19
CA LEU A 142 -2.94 4.71 -10.09
C LEU A 142 -2.77 6.21 -10.32
N VAL A 143 -2.42 6.58 -11.54
CA VAL A 143 -2.35 7.98 -11.97
C VAL A 143 -3.67 8.40 -12.63
N LEU A 144 -4.34 9.39 -12.05
CA LEU A 144 -5.53 10.01 -12.61
C LEU A 144 -5.10 11.19 -13.47
N ASP A 145 -4.91 10.93 -14.76
CA ASP A 145 -4.48 11.92 -15.75
C ASP A 145 -5.67 12.76 -16.22
N THR A 146 -5.88 13.88 -15.56
CA THR A 146 -6.94 14.86 -15.89
C THR A 146 -6.44 16.00 -16.77
N GLU A 147 -5.16 15.94 -17.19
CA GLU A 147 -4.50 16.90 -18.10
C GLU A 147 -4.31 18.33 -17.56
N VAL A 148 -4.70 18.57 -16.31
CA VAL A 148 -4.52 19.82 -15.57
C VAL A 148 -4.40 19.58 -14.08
N TYR A 149 -3.87 20.55 -13.32
CA TYR A 149 -3.96 20.57 -11.85
C TYR A 149 -5.42 20.76 -11.42
N SER A 150 -6.19 19.69 -11.32
CA SER A 150 -7.64 19.79 -11.07
C SER A 150 -8.00 20.23 -9.66
N ASN A 151 -7.28 19.77 -8.64
CA ASN A 151 -7.58 20.10 -7.24
C ASN A 151 -7.18 21.53 -6.84
N THR A 152 -6.28 22.18 -7.56
CA THR A 152 -5.82 23.55 -7.28
C THR A 152 -6.47 24.61 -8.16
N GLY A 153 -7.15 24.23 -9.25
CA GLY A 153 -7.94 25.15 -10.05
C GLY A 153 -7.66 25.19 -11.54
N GLY A 154 -7.15 24.13 -12.15
CA GLY A 154 -7.02 23.99 -13.60
C GLY A 154 -5.78 24.63 -14.21
N GLN A 155 -4.66 24.59 -13.49
CA GLN A 155 -3.37 25.03 -14.02
C GLN A 155 -2.78 24.00 -14.99
N SER A 156 -2.01 24.49 -15.97
CA SER A 156 -1.26 23.63 -16.88
C SER A 156 -0.24 22.78 -16.11
N SER A 157 -0.24 21.47 -16.39
CA SER A 157 0.74 20.49 -15.91
C SER A 157 1.60 19.98 -17.06
N LYS A 158 2.58 19.10 -16.76
CA LYS A 158 3.28 18.35 -17.80
C LYS A 158 2.40 17.30 -18.49
N ALA A 159 1.25 16.97 -17.91
CA ALA A 159 0.23 16.13 -18.55
C ALA A 159 -0.62 16.88 -19.59
N THR A 160 -0.65 18.21 -19.56
CA THR A 160 -1.47 19.02 -20.46
C THR A 160 -0.97 18.89 -21.91
N PRO A 161 -1.84 18.56 -22.89
CA PRO A 161 -1.46 18.42 -24.29
C PRO A 161 -0.97 19.73 -24.91
N VAL A 162 -0.22 19.65 -26.01
CA VAL A 162 0.17 20.80 -26.82
C VAL A 162 -1.06 21.51 -27.34
N GLY A 163 -1.06 22.83 -27.27
CA GLY A 163 -2.17 23.69 -27.75
C GLY A 163 -3.34 23.79 -26.77
N ALA A 164 -3.44 22.96 -25.75
CA ALA A 164 -4.52 23.06 -24.77
C ALA A 164 -4.42 24.33 -23.93
N ILE A 165 -5.54 24.99 -23.72
CA ILE A 165 -5.66 26.19 -22.89
C ILE A 165 -5.95 25.81 -21.47
N ALA A 166 -5.13 26.32 -20.55
CA ALA A 166 -5.27 26.12 -19.09
C ALA A 166 -4.75 27.37 -18.37
N LYS A 167 -4.96 27.48 -17.06
CA LYS A 167 -4.30 28.53 -16.28
C LYS A 167 -2.77 28.41 -16.45
N PHE A 168 -2.08 29.53 -16.61
CA PHE A 168 -0.67 29.69 -16.98
C PHE A 168 -0.31 29.21 -18.41
N ALA A 169 -1.30 28.83 -19.21
CA ALA A 169 -1.16 28.51 -20.63
C ALA A 169 -2.30 29.09 -21.45
N ALA A 170 -2.63 30.37 -21.26
CA ALA A 170 -3.77 31.07 -21.93
C ALA A 170 -3.66 31.10 -23.46
N ALA A 171 -2.44 31.11 -24.00
CA ALA A 171 -2.18 31.04 -25.45
C ALA A 171 -1.96 29.61 -25.97
N GLY A 172 -2.31 28.61 -25.18
CA GLY A 172 -2.06 27.21 -25.45
C GLY A 172 -0.68 26.75 -24.97
N LYS A 173 -0.62 25.52 -24.43
CA LYS A 173 0.65 24.94 -24.00
C LYS A 173 1.59 24.70 -25.18
N ARG A 174 2.83 25.13 -25.07
CA ARG A 174 3.83 25.08 -26.14
C ARG A 174 4.67 23.81 -26.16
N VAL A 175 4.78 23.10 -25.05
CA VAL A 175 5.61 21.91 -24.92
C VAL A 175 4.77 20.64 -24.90
N ARG A 176 5.36 19.55 -25.38
CA ARG A 176 4.68 18.24 -25.42
C ARG A 176 4.31 17.74 -24.03
N LYS A 177 3.25 16.95 -23.98
CA LYS A 177 2.89 16.14 -22.82
C LYS A 177 4.05 15.20 -22.47
N LYS A 178 4.37 15.09 -21.20
CA LYS A 178 5.31 14.10 -20.67
C LYS A 178 4.73 12.70 -20.85
N ASP A 179 5.51 11.79 -21.42
CA ASP A 179 5.10 10.39 -21.52
C ASP A 179 5.52 9.64 -20.26
N LEU A 180 4.64 9.67 -19.24
CA LEU A 180 4.89 9.07 -17.95
C LEU A 180 4.93 7.54 -18.05
N GLY A 181 4.08 6.94 -18.91
CA GLY A 181 4.05 5.51 -19.12
C GLY A 181 5.38 4.99 -19.70
N LEU A 182 5.88 5.65 -20.75
CA LEU A 182 7.16 5.29 -21.35
C LEU A 182 8.32 5.44 -20.35
N MET A 183 8.29 6.49 -19.51
CA MET A 183 9.32 6.66 -18.47
C MET A 183 9.27 5.53 -17.45
N ALA A 184 8.07 5.11 -17.02
CA ALA A 184 7.92 4.01 -16.07
C ALA A 184 8.45 2.68 -16.61
N THR A 185 8.34 2.41 -17.92
CA THR A 185 8.87 1.17 -18.54
C THR A 185 10.39 1.04 -18.47
N THR A 186 11.12 2.09 -18.09
CA THR A 186 12.58 2.00 -17.94
C THR A 186 13.02 1.17 -16.72
N TYR A 187 12.09 0.86 -15.83
CA TYR A 187 12.34 0.04 -14.64
C TYR A 187 11.92 -1.43 -14.79
N GLY A 188 11.39 -1.86 -15.92
CA GLY A 188 11.04 -3.24 -16.21
C GLY A 188 9.65 -3.45 -16.76
#